data_84ae9c5a76a348acf954d7caec1c7e94
#
_entry.id   84ae9c5a76a348acf954d7caec1c7e94
#
_cell.length_a   1.000
_cell.length_b   1.000
_cell.length_c   1.000
_cell.angle_alpha   90.00
_cell.angle_beta   90.00
_cell.angle_gamma   90.00
#
_symmetry.space_group_name_H-M   'P 1'
#
loop_
_entity.id
_entity.type
_entity.pdbx_description
1 polymer ?
#
loop_
_entity_poly.entity_id
_entity_poly.type
_entity_poly.pdbx_seq_one_letter_code
_entity_poly.pdbx_strand_id
1 'polypeptide(L)'
;TLAGYLAIVFIYYWWHRVRHSSHFLWRVFHQVHHSPARLEIITSFYKHPLEIFANGLLSSAIAYFLVGLSPEATTYAVMLTGIAELFYHWNVPTPHWLGYVIQRPESHCVHHQSGLHSYNFGDLPILDIMFGTFRNPRDWQASCGFGDKEQLLGPMLRCTNVLGEPVSHRRSDSEQARPFP
;
A
#
# COMPACT_ATOMS: atom_id res chain seq x y z
N THR A 1 18.89 11.12 7.84
CA THR A 1 18.22 9.85 7.49
C THR A 1 16.79 9.81 8.05
N LEU A 2 16.57 9.92 9.38
CA LEU A 2 15.24 9.79 9.99
C LEU A 2 14.23 10.82 9.46
N ALA A 3 14.61 12.09 9.39
CA ALA A 3 13.75 13.13 8.83
C ALA A 3 13.34 12.84 7.38
N GLY A 4 14.26 12.33 6.57
CA GLY A 4 13.97 11.91 5.20
C GLY A 4 13.00 10.73 5.13
N TYR A 5 13.22 9.70 5.95
CA TYR A 5 12.29 8.58 6.08
C TYR A 5 10.88 9.04 6.44
N LEU A 6 10.73 9.88 7.48
CA LEU A 6 9.43 10.39 7.90
C LEU A 6 8.74 11.25 6.82
N ALA A 7 9.51 12.08 6.11
CA ALA A 7 8.99 12.87 4.99
C ALA A 7 8.51 11.97 3.83
N ILE A 8 9.29 10.94 3.48
CA ILE A 8 8.89 9.97 2.46
C ILE A 8 7.59 9.27 2.90
N VAL A 9 7.55 8.70 4.11
CA VAL A 9 6.36 7.98 4.63
C VAL A 9 5.12 8.86 4.63
N PHE A 10 5.24 10.13 5.04
CA PHE A 10 4.12 11.08 5.05
C PHE A 10 3.59 11.36 3.65
N ILE A 11 4.47 11.65 2.69
CA ILE A 11 4.05 11.96 1.31
C ILE A 11 3.54 10.69 0.62
N TYR A 12 4.16 9.54 0.86
CA TYR A 12 3.71 8.26 0.31
C TYR A 12 2.35 7.82 0.82
N TYR A 13 1.99 8.11 2.07
CA TYR A 13 0.65 7.89 2.58
C TYR A 13 -0.41 8.58 1.68
N TRP A 14 -0.19 9.85 1.34
CA TRP A 14 -1.10 10.60 0.47
C TRP A 14 -1.05 10.12 -0.99
N TRP A 15 0.14 9.86 -1.49
CA TRP A 15 0.33 9.31 -2.83
C TRP A 15 -0.38 7.96 -2.98
N HIS A 16 -0.31 7.10 -1.97
CA HIS A 16 -0.99 5.82 -1.94
C HIS A 16 -2.51 6.00 -1.94
N ARG A 17 -3.06 6.84 -1.06
CA ARG A 17 -4.50 7.15 -1.04
C ARG A 17 -5.01 7.70 -2.37
N VAL A 18 -4.29 8.62 -2.98
CA VAL A 18 -4.69 9.23 -4.27
C VAL A 18 -4.71 8.18 -5.37
N ARG A 19 -3.76 7.24 -5.41
CA ARG A 19 -3.78 6.12 -6.36
C ARG A 19 -5.04 5.26 -6.23
N HIS A 20 -5.55 5.05 -5.03
CA HIS A 20 -6.78 4.33 -4.76
C HIS A 20 -8.06 5.13 -5.06
N SER A 21 -8.01 6.44 -4.98
CA SER A 21 -9.17 7.31 -5.21
C SER A 21 -9.36 7.74 -6.68
N SER A 22 -8.36 7.53 -7.51
CA SER A 22 -8.37 7.93 -8.93
C SER A 22 -8.36 6.73 -9.85
N HIS A 23 -9.39 6.56 -10.70
CA HIS A 23 -9.45 5.53 -11.73
C HIS A 23 -8.23 5.49 -12.63
N PHE A 24 -7.75 6.66 -13.04
CA PHE A 24 -6.58 6.78 -13.89
C PHE A 24 -5.33 6.31 -13.16
N LEU A 25 -5.07 6.81 -11.94
CA LEU A 25 -3.88 6.47 -11.19
C LEU A 25 -3.88 5.01 -10.74
N TRP A 26 -5.05 4.47 -10.39
CA TRP A 26 -5.22 3.06 -10.07
C TRP A 26 -4.74 2.17 -11.23
N ARG A 27 -5.33 2.32 -12.41
CA ARG A 27 -5.02 1.46 -13.55
C ARG A 27 -3.62 1.63 -14.11
N VAL A 28 -3.03 2.84 -13.99
CA VAL A 28 -1.68 3.13 -14.51
C VAL A 28 -0.59 2.73 -13.51
N PHE A 29 -0.83 2.95 -12.22
CA PHE A 29 0.24 2.86 -11.24
C PHE A 29 0.02 1.78 -10.18
N HIS A 30 -1.19 1.24 -9.98
CA HIS A 30 -1.40 0.47 -8.74
C HIS A 30 -2.18 -0.84 -8.88
N GLN A 31 -2.98 -1.05 -9.90
CA GLN A 31 -3.77 -2.28 -10.06
C GLN A 31 -2.89 -3.53 -10.20
N VAL A 32 -1.70 -3.43 -10.82
CA VAL A 32 -0.77 -4.56 -10.93
C VAL A 32 -0.35 -5.03 -9.55
N HIS A 33 -0.01 -4.10 -8.67
CA HIS A 33 0.41 -4.39 -7.29
C HIS A 33 -0.69 -5.09 -6.47
N HIS A 34 -1.95 -4.71 -6.69
CA HIS A 34 -3.09 -5.28 -5.99
C HIS A 34 -3.64 -6.58 -6.61
N SER A 35 -3.12 -7.02 -7.76
CA SER A 35 -3.67 -8.18 -8.45
C SER A 35 -3.37 -9.54 -7.80
N PRO A 36 -2.23 -9.79 -7.13
CA PRO A 36 -1.91 -11.11 -6.59
C PRO A 36 -2.91 -11.56 -5.53
N ALA A 37 -3.37 -12.81 -5.64
CA ALA A 37 -4.32 -13.41 -4.70
C ALA A 37 -3.70 -13.71 -3.33
N ARG A 38 -2.39 -13.63 -3.21
CA ARG A 38 -1.65 -13.89 -1.97
C ARG A 38 -0.54 -12.86 -1.77
N LEU A 39 -0.43 -12.33 -0.55
CA LEU A 39 0.70 -11.50 -0.17
C LEU A 39 1.91 -12.37 0.14
N GLU A 40 3.01 -12.04 -0.49
CA GLU A 40 4.34 -12.63 -0.25
C GLU A 40 5.38 -11.51 -0.44
N ILE A 41 6.59 -11.69 0.07
CA ILE A 41 7.67 -10.69 -0.07
C ILE A 41 7.84 -10.27 -1.54
N ILE A 42 7.71 -11.20 -2.47
CA ILE A 42 7.81 -10.90 -3.91
C ILE A 42 6.71 -9.96 -4.41
N THR A 43 5.56 -9.91 -3.73
CA THR A 43 4.45 -9.02 -4.08
C THR A 43 4.85 -7.55 -3.98
N SER A 44 5.80 -7.21 -3.09
CA SER A 44 6.34 -5.86 -2.97
C SER A 44 6.98 -5.34 -4.26
N PHE A 45 7.51 -6.25 -5.08
CA PHE A 45 8.12 -5.93 -6.39
C PHE A 45 7.15 -6.07 -7.56
N TYR A 46 5.97 -6.66 -7.32
CA TYR A 46 4.97 -6.87 -8.37
C TYR A 46 4.22 -5.57 -8.63
N LYS A 47 4.82 -4.73 -9.44
CA LYS A 47 4.36 -3.37 -9.76
C LYS A 47 4.46 -3.08 -11.25
N HIS A 48 3.61 -2.17 -11.70
CA HIS A 48 3.74 -1.65 -13.07
C HIS A 48 5.07 -0.89 -13.21
N PRO A 49 5.82 -1.02 -14.34
CA PRO A 49 7.07 -0.28 -14.54
C PRO A 49 6.93 1.23 -14.37
N LEU A 50 5.80 1.81 -14.77
CA LEU A 50 5.51 3.24 -14.57
C LEU A 50 5.36 3.58 -13.08
N GLU A 51 4.82 2.68 -12.26
CA GLU A 51 4.75 2.88 -10.81
C GLU A 51 6.15 2.90 -10.18
N ILE A 52 7.00 1.94 -10.57
CA ILE A 52 8.39 1.88 -10.09
C ILE A 52 9.12 3.18 -10.43
N PHE A 53 8.99 3.63 -11.68
CA PHE A 53 9.61 4.87 -12.15
C PHE A 53 9.08 6.11 -11.40
N ALA A 54 7.75 6.23 -11.27
CA ALA A 54 7.13 7.36 -10.56
C ALA A 54 7.52 7.40 -9.08
N ASN A 55 7.57 6.24 -8.43
CA ASN A 55 7.98 6.14 -7.03
C ASN A 55 9.48 6.52 -6.86
N GLY A 56 10.35 6.09 -7.77
CA GLY A 56 11.76 6.48 -7.76
C GLY A 56 11.94 7.99 -7.92
N LEU A 57 11.23 8.62 -8.86
CA LEU A 57 11.25 10.07 -9.03
C LEU A 57 10.71 10.80 -7.80
N LEU A 58 9.61 10.34 -7.24
CA LEU A 58 8.99 10.95 -6.06
C LEU A 58 9.93 10.85 -4.84
N SER A 59 10.50 9.69 -4.57
CA SER A 59 11.47 9.52 -3.47
C SER A 59 12.69 10.43 -3.64
N SER A 60 13.21 10.52 -4.86
CA SER A 60 14.33 11.41 -5.17
C SER A 60 13.97 12.88 -4.98
N ALA A 61 12.79 13.29 -5.43
CA ALA A 61 12.30 14.66 -5.26
C ALA A 61 12.16 15.02 -3.77
N ILE A 62 11.56 14.14 -2.97
CA ILE A 62 11.43 14.34 -1.52
C ILE A 62 12.80 14.44 -0.87
N ALA A 63 13.70 13.51 -1.16
CA ALA A 63 15.00 13.43 -0.51
C ALA A 63 15.89 14.65 -0.83
N TYR A 64 16.03 14.96 -2.11
CA TYR A 64 16.98 15.99 -2.56
C TYR A 64 16.41 17.40 -2.54
N PHE A 65 15.17 17.59 -3.00
CA PHE A 65 14.63 18.94 -3.17
C PHE A 65 13.79 19.41 -1.97
N LEU A 66 13.07 18.51 -1.31
CA LEU A 66 12.24 18.90 -0.17
C LEU A 66 13.03 18.89 1.14
N VAL A 67 13.82 17.82 1.39
CA VAL A 67 14.54 17.63 2.66
C VAL A 67 16.01 18.04 2.56
N GLY A 68 16.61 18.04 1.36
CA GLY A 68 18.01 18.41 1.16
C GLY A 68 19.01 17.37 1.70
N LEU A 69 18.68 16.08 1.56
CA LEU A 69 19.54 15.00 2.04
C LEU A 69 20.79 14.82 1.19
N SER A 70 21.88 14.37 1.83
CA SER A 70 23.02 13.82 1.11
C SER A 70 22.65 12.50 0.41
N PRO A 71 23.38 12.06 -0.63
CA PRO A 71 23.15 10.76 -1.28
C PRO A 71 23.18 9.59 -0.29
N GLU A 72 24.08 9.61 0.67
CA GLU A 72 24.18 8.60 1.72
C GLU A 72 22.95 8.57 2.62
N ALA A 73 22.52 9.72 3.13
CA ALA A 73 21.32 9.82 3.96
C ALA A 73 20.04 9.42 3.20
N THR A 74 19.98 9.74 1.91
CA THR A 74 18.91 9.30 0.99
C THR A 74 18.88 7.78 0.88
N THR A 75 20.03 7.16 0.66
CA THR A 75 20.13 5.69 0.57
C THR A 75 19.57 5.02 1.81
N TYR A 76 19.96 5.45 3.01
CA TYR A 76 19.43 4.89 4.25
C TYR A 76 17.93 5.17 4.44
N ALA A 77 17.45 6.35 4.08
CA ALA A 77 16.02 6.65 4.18
C ALA A 77 15.17 5.76 3.25
N VAL A 78 15.60 5.58 2.01
CA VAL A 78 14.93 4.70 1.03
C VAL A 78 15.05 3.22 1.42
N MET A 79 16.18 2.79 1.98
CA MET A 79 16.33 1.44 2.52
C MET A 79 15.33 1.15 3.63
N LEU A 80 15.08 2.10 4.54
CA LEU A 80 14.10 1.93 5.61
C LEU A 80 12.68 1.74 5.06
N THR A 81 12.28 2.51 4.04
CA THR A 81 10.97 2.31 3.38
C THR A 81 10.90 0.95 2.67
N GLY A 82 11.97 0.54 2.00
CA GLY A 82 12.05 -0.76 1.36
C GLY A 82 11.95 -1.93 2.35
N ILE A 83 12.64 -1.85 3.49
CA ILE A 83 12.56 -2.86 4.55
C ILE A 83 11.14 -2.93 5.12
N ALA A 84 10.50 -1.79 5.36
CA ALA A 84 9.11 -1.74 5.80
C ALA A 84 8.18 -2.41 4.78
N GLU A 85 8.36 -2.08 3.49
CA GLU A 85 7.58 -2.67 2.40
C GLU A 85 7.75 -4.19 2.31
N LEU A 86 8.96 -4.71 2.41
CA LEU A 86 9.22 -6.15 2.46
C LEU A 86 8.55 -6.79 3.68
N PHE A 87 8.61 -6.14 4.84
CA PHE A 87 8.06 -6.66 6.08
C PHE A 87 6.53 -6.81 6.00
N TYR A 88 5.80 -5.78 5.61
CA TYR A 88 4.34 -5.89 5.61
C TYR A 88 3.77 -6.70 4.43
N HIS A 89 4.59 -7.07 3.44
CA HIS A 89 4.25 -8.08 2.43
C HIS A 89 4.67 -9.51 2.85
N TRP A 90 5.32 -9.67 3.98
CA TRP A 90 5.75 -10.99 4.44
C TRP A 90 4.56 -11.79 4.98
N ASN A 91 4.36 -12.99 4.46
CA ASN A 91 3.21 -13.85 4.82
C ASN A 91 3.50 -14.61 6.13
N VAL A 92 3.67 -13.90 7.23
CA VAL A 92 3.88 -14.47 8.57
C VAL A 92 2.99 -13.79 9.59
N PRO A 93 2.47 -14.53 10.57
CA PRO A 93 1.71 -13.94 11.67
C PRO A 93 2.65 -13.13 12.58
N THR A 94 2.16 -11.98 13.03
CA THR A 94 2.92 -11.08 13.89
C THR A 94 2.13 -10.69 15.14
N PRO A 95 2.78 -10.27 16.24
CA PRO A 95 2.10 -9.85 17.46
C PRO A 95 1.15 -8.66 17.19
N HIS A 96 -0.08 -8.73 17.67
CA HIS A 96 -1.12 -7.72 17.42
C HIS A 96 -0.70 -6.30 17.84
N TRP A 97 0.02 -6.14 18.97
CA TRP A 97 0.49 -4.85 19.45
C TRP A 97 1.43 -4.13 18.47
N LEU A 98 2.17 -4.91 17.65
CA LEU A 98 3.12 -4.37 16.68
C LEU A 98 2.43 -3.47 15.64
N GLY A 99 1.15 -3.75 15.33
CA GLY A 99 0.35 -2.97 14.38
C GLY A 99 0.04 -1.54 14.83
N TYR A 100 0.32 -1.18 16.07
CA TYR A 100 0.24 0.21 16.53
C TYR A 100 1.56 0.97 16.38
N VAL A 101 2.63 0.28 16.02
CA VAL A 101 3.99 0.84 15.86
C VAL A 101 4.40 0.88 14.39
N ILE A 102 4.24 -0.23 13.70
CA ILE A 102 4.53 -0.39 12.26
C ILE A 102 3.39 -1.13 11.57
N GLN A 103 3.27 -0.96 10.25
CA GLN A 103 2.30 -1.73 9.49
C GLN A 103 2.66 -3.21 9.53
N ARG A 104 1.68 -4.04 9.93
CA ARG A 104 1.81 -5.50 9.98
C ARG A 104 1.38 -6.15 8.67
N PRO A 105 1.88 -7.37 8.38
CA PRO A 105 1.38 -8.17 7.27
C PRO A 105 -0.15 -8.35 7.30
N GLU A 106 -0.75 -8.64 8.46
CA GLU A 106 -2.20 -8.83 8.60
C GLU A 106 -2.97 -7.53 8.30
N SER A 107 -2.43 -6.38 8.71
CA SER A 107 -3.02 -5.07 8.42
C SER A 107 -2.93 -4.74 6.93
N HIS A 108 -1.81 -5.10 6.30
CA HIS A 108 -1.61 -4.89 4.86
C HIS A 108 -2.45 -5.87 4.02
N CYS A 109 -2.71 -7.08 4.53
CA CYS A 109 -3.66 -8.00 3.91
C CYS A 109 -5.08 -7.41 3.82
N VAL A 110 -5.52 -6.64 4.83
CA VAL A 110 -6.78 -5.88 4.75
C VAL A 110 -6.74 -4.85 3.62
N HIS A 111 -5.59 -4.18 3.43
CA HIS A 111 -5.40 -3.24 2.34
C HIS A 111 -5.52 -3.90 0.96
N HIS A 112 -4.95 -5.10 0.80
CA HIS A 112 -5.04 -5.89 -0.43
C HIS A 112 -6.32 -6.74 -0.54
N GLN A 113 -7.21 -6.69 0.45
CA GLN A 113 -8.42 -7.51 0.45
C GLN A 113 -9.28 -7.25 -0.78
N SER A 114 -9.70 -8.32 -1.43
CA SER A 114 -10.53 -8.27 -2.63
C SER A 114 -11.79 -7.42 -2.41
N GLY A 115 -11.99 -6.43 -3.27
CA GLY A 115 -13.16 -5.53 -3.23
C GLY A 115 -13.14 -4.47 -2.13
N LEU A 116 -12.09 -4.37 -1.30
CA LEU A 116 -12.02 -3.38 -0.22
C LEU A 116 -11.05 -2.22 -0.51
N HIS A 117 -9.76 -2.47 -0.61
CA HIS A 117 -8.69 -1.52 -0.99
C HIS A 117 -8.77 -0.10 -0.35
N SER A 118 -9.20 0.03 0.90
CA SER A 118 -9.58 1.33 1.48
C SER A 118 -8.90 1.70 2.79
N TYR A 119 -8.03 0.87 3.33
CA TYR A 119 -7.42 1.02 4.66
C TYR A 119 -5.92 0.83 4.62
N ASN A 120 -5.21 1.25 5.68
CA ASN A 120 -3.81 0.94 5.93
C ASN A 120 -2.87 1.35 4.77
N PHE A 121 -2.89 2.64 4.43
CA PHE A 121 -2.12 3.19 3.31
C PHE A 121 -0.67 3.51 3.67
N GLY A 122 -0.34 3.64 4.97
CA GLY A 122 0.97 4.10 5.42
C GLY A 122 1.88 2.98 5.92
N ASP A 123 3.18 3.13 5.78
CA ASP A 123 4.18 2.26 6.44
C ASP A 123 4.09 2.36 7.97
N LEU A 124 3.77 3.57 8.45
CA LEU A 124 3.56 3.84 9.86
C LEU A 124 2.06 4.03 10.12
N PRO A 125 1.45 3.21 11.00
CA PRO A 125 0.01 3.23 11.27
C PRO A 125 -0.49 4.55 11.88
N ILE A 126 0.41 5.38 12.42
CA ILE A 126 0.04 6.67 12.98
C ILE A 126 -0.72 7.56 11.98
N LEU A 127 -0.35 7.52 10.70
CA LEU A 127 -1.03 8.30 9.66
C LEU A 127 -2.43 7.73 9.40
N ASP A 128 -2.57 6.41 9.33
CA ASP A 128 -3.88 5.77 9.17
C ASP A 128 -4.79 6.01 10.39
N ILE A 129 -4.23 6.02 11.60
CA ILE A 129 -4.96 6.38 12.82
C ILE A 129 -5.44 7.83 12.76
N MET A 130 -4.56 8.77 12.41
CA MET A 130 -4.88 10.20 12.34
C MET A 130 -5.95 10.51 11.28
N PHE A 131 -5.93 9.80 10.15
CA PHE A 131 -6.81 10.06 9.02
C PHE A 131 -7.96 9.05 8.87
N GLY A 132 -8.18 8.19 9.89
CA GLY A 132 -9.35 7.31 9.99
C GLY A 132 -9.33 6.11 9.04
N THR A 133 -8.17 5.71 8.55
CA THR A 133 -7.99 4.58 7.64
C THR A 133 -7.32 3.37 8.29
N PHE A 134 -7.18 3.37 9.61
CA PHE A 134 -6.51 2.31 10.35
C PHE A 134 -7.39 1.08 10.57
N ARG A 135 -6.85 -0.10 10.31
CA ARG A 135 -7.40 -1.41 10.66
C ARG A 135 -6.26 -2.32 11.11
N ASN A 136 -6.42 -2.92 12.29
CA ASN A 136 -5.43 -3.84 12.84
C ASN A 136 -6.12 -5.13 13.30
N PRO A 137 -6.42 -6.07 12.39
CA PRO A 137 -7.07 -7.33 12.71
C PRO A 137 -6.16 -8.23 13.57
N ARG A 138 -6.73 -9.13 14.37
CA ARG A 138 -5.95 -10.11 15.13
C ARG A 138 -5.44 -11.24 14.23
N ASP A 139 -6.26 -11.63 13.27
CA ASP A 139 -6.01 -12.77 12.39
C ASP A 139 -5.98 -12.34 10.93
N TRP A 140 -5.45 -13.22 10.08
CA TRP A 140 -5.47 -13.05 8.63
C TRP A 140 -6.91 -12.92 8.14
N GLN A 141 -7.12 -11.92 7.30
CA GLN A 141 -8.41 -11.68 6.67
C GLN A 141 -8.54 -12.47 5.35
N ALA A 142 -9.73 -12.39 4.77
CA ALA A 142 -10.10 -13.06 3.54
C ALA A 142 -9.15 -12.84 2.35
N SER A 143 -9.44 -13.48 1.23
CA SER A 143 -8.65 -13.47 0.00
C SER A 143 -8.23 -12.08 -0.46
N CYS A 144 -6.96 -11.93 -0.79
CA CYS A 144 -6.40 -10.76 -1.45
C CYS A 144 -6.62 -10.82 -2.97
N GLY A 145 -6.30 -9.73 -3.65
CA GLY A 145 -6.17 -9.67 -5.09
C GLY A 145 -7.47 -9.72 -5.89
N PHE A 146 -7.34 -10.12 -7.14
CA PHE A 146 -8.42 -10.05 -8.14
C PHE A 146 -9.02 -11.42 -8.49
N GLY A 147 -8.69 -12.47 -7.74
CA GLY A 147 -9.12 -13.83 -8.06
C GLY A 147 -8.66 -14.23 -9.47
N ASP A 148 -9.55 -14.81 -10.27
CA ASP A 148 -9.21 -15.26 -11.63
C ASP A 148 -8.68 -14.16 -12.57
N LYS A 149 -8.91 -12.87 -12.23
CA LYS A 149 -8.45 -11.73 -13.03
C LYS A 149 -6.97 -11.38 -12.81
N GLU A 150 -6.29 -11.97 -11.84
CA GLU A 150 -4.84 -11.78 -11.64
C GLU A 150 -4.02 -12.19 -12.87
N GLN A 151 -4.54 -13.15 -13.65
CA GLN A 151 -3.91 -13.63 -14.89
C GLN A 151 -3.92 -12.59 -16.02
N LEU A 152 -4.68 -11.51 -15.89
CA LEU A 152 -4.79 -10.45 -16.89
C LEU A 152 -3.64 -9.42 -16.81
N LEU A 153 -2.41 -9.88 -16.53
CA LEU A 153 -1.23 -9.02 -16.44
C LEU A 153 -1.00 -8.22 -17.73
N GLY A 154 -1.13 -8.85 -18.91
CA GLY A 154 -0.94 -8.15 -20.18
C GLY A 154 -1.88 -6.96 -20.38
N PRO A 155 -3.19 -7.08 -20.16
CA PRO A 155 -4.11 -5.93 -20.10
C PRO A 155 -3.72 -4.88 -19.05
N MET A 156 -3.35 -5.29 -17.84
CA MET A 156 -2.95 -4.35 -16.76
C MET A 156 -1.70 -3.56 -17.13
N LEU A 157 -0.70 -4.19 -17.75
CA LEU A 157 0.50 -3.51 -18.27
C LEU A 157 0.21 -2.55 -19.43
N ARG A 158 -0.94 -2.68 -20.09
CA ARG A 158 -1.45 -1.70 -21.05
C ARG A 158 -2.39 -0.68 -20.42
N CYS A 159 -2.36 -0.56 -19.11
CA CYS A 159 -3.21 0.35 -18.32
C CYS A 159 -4.71 0.13 -18.53
N THR A 160 -5.14 -1.09 -18.89
CA THR A 160 -6.56 -1.46 -18.95
C THR A 160 -7.05 -1.80 -17.55
N ASN A 161 -8.16 -1.21 -17.13
CA ASN A 161 -8.77 -1.57 -15.86
C ASN A 161 -9.47 -2.94 -15.98
N VAL A 162 -9.00 -3.94 -15.25
CA VAL A 162 -9.54 -5.30 -15.30
C VAL A 162 -10.68 -5.55 -14.30
N LEU A 163 -10.84 -4.69 -13.30
CA LEU A 163 -11.91 -4.80 -12.29
C LEU A 163 -13.21 -4.08 -12.69
N GLY A 164 -13.18 -3.24 -13.71
CA GLY A 164 -14.27 -2.30 -14.00
C GLY A 164 -14.13 -1.03 -13.17
N GLU A 165 -15.25 -0.44 -12.74
CA GLU A 165 -15.21 0.75 -11.87
C GLU A 165 -14.44 0.43 -10.58
N PRO A 166 -13.46 1.25 -10.13
CA PRO A 166 -12.94 1.14 -8.78
C PRO A 166 -14.12 1.24 -7.83
N VAL A 167 -14.09 0.46 -6.78
CA VAL A 167 -15.08 0.56 -5.71
C VAL A 167 -14.97 1.98 -5.13
N SER A 168 -15.73 2.92 -5.69
CA SER A 168 -15.94 4.21 -5.05
C SER A 168 -16.44 3.92 -3.65
N HIS A 169 -15.99 4.65 -2.66
CA HIS A 169 -16.48 4.63 -1.29
C HIS A 169 -18.03 4.64 -1.25
N ARG A 170 -18.69 3.54 -1.59
CA ARG A 170 -20.05 3.31 -1.14
C ARG A 170 -19.92 3.01 0.34
N ARG A 171 -20.14 4.02 1.13
CA ARG A 171 -20.59 3.84 2.49
C ARG A 171 -21.86 2.97 2.45
N SER A 172 -21.68 1.68 2.53
CA SER A 172 -22.71 0.83 3.12
C SER A 172 -22.42 0.82 4.62
N ASP A 173 -22.77 1.91 5.26
CA ASP A 173 -22.61 2.10 6.71
C ASP A 173 -23.37 1.03 7.52
N SER A 174 -24.18 0.19 6.87
CA SER A 174 -25.01 -0.82 7.51
C SER A 174 -24.36 -2.21 7.68
N GLU A 175 -23.30 -2.52 6.94
CA GLU A 175 -22.71 -3.87 6.99
C GLU A 175 -21.32 -3.90 7.67
N GLN A 176 -20.71 -2.73 7.86
CA GLN A 176 -19.39 -2.59 8.50
C GLN A 176 -19.47 -2.36 10.02
N ALA A 177 -20.66 -2.23 10.59
CA ALA A 177 -20.89 -1.99 12.01
C ALA A 177 -21.02 -3.26 12.86
N ARG A 178 -20.71 -4.45 12.34
CA ARG A 178 -20.60 -5.63 13.21
C ARG A 178 -19.21 -5.63 13.83
N PRO A 179 -19.08 -5.45 15.14
CA PRO A 179 -17.83 -5.73 15.81
C PRO A 179 -17.52 -7.21 15.56
N PHE A 180 -16.31 -7.48 15.10
CA PHE A 180 -15.82 -8.85 15.00
C PHE A 180 -15.89 -9.51 16.38
N PRO A 181 -16.34 -10.78 16.48
CA PRO A 181 -16.39 -11.52 17.72
C PRO A 181 -15.03 -11.70 18.37
#